data_1855ac6a41d1f5c2cc4f5bc9e8c6cccd
#
_entry.id   1855ac6a41d1f5c2cc4f5bc9e8c6cccd
#
_cell.length_a   1.000
_cell.length_b   1.000
_cell.length_c   1.000
_cell.angle_alpha   90.00
_cell.angle_beta   90.00
_cell.angle_gamma   90.00
#
_symmetry.space_group_name_H-M   'P 1'
#
loop_
_entity.id
_entity.type
_entity.pdbx_description
1 polymer ?
#
loop_
_entity_poly.entity_id
_entity_poly.type
_entity_poly.pdbx_seq_one_letter_code
_entity_poly.pdbx_strand_id
1 'polypeptide(L)'
;MNDNRQLTMKDIAREMGVSVATVSRALSDSPSISRERRQAIQQFAREHNYFPNVIAEQLRHSRRNPSRAIGVIVPELVHYYFSSILDGIESEAAARGYHLIVAKSNESYDREVQICEEMLRNKVCGIIVSQAKDTERYDHFEHLEAAGVPLVFYDRICPALNASRVVVDDYMGTLNAVSHLIDTGCKRIAFFGTSMSMIIGKNRFNGYRDALYKKGLQLDESLVRICDNRADAERITPAMMCMENPPDAFFAVNDETAIGILSVVKRLGYNVPDQVSICGFTNGFRATVCDPMLTTVEQRGTQVGKEAADILIGLVEGSLPADRAEKRIVKTRLVIRGTTRHP
;
A
#
# COMPACT_ATOMS: atom_id res chain seq x y z
N MET A 1 10.31 5.49 -48.76
CA MET A 1 10.68 4.30 -47.97
C MET A 1 10.93 4.78 -46.55
N ASN A 2 9.93 4.69 -45.66
CA ASN A 2 10.10 5.03 -44.24
C ASN A 2 10.82 3.87 -43.58
N ASP A 3 12.14 3.99 -43.44
CA ASP A 3 12.92 3.07 -42.62
C ASP A 3 12.71 3.47 -41.14
N ASN A 4 11.69 2.89 -40.49
CA ASN A 4 11.32 3.13 -39.09
C ASN A 4 12.28 2.39 -38.14
N ARG A 5 13.57 2.33 -38.51
CA ARG A 5 14.61 1.68 -37.72
C ARG A 5 15.08 2.65 -36.66
N GLN A 6 14.83 2.28 -35.39
CA GLN A 6 15.29 3.03 -34.24
C GLN A 6 16.82 3.16 -34.29
N LEU A 7 17.32 4.40 -34.16
CA LEU A 7 18.76 4.71 -34.18
C LEU A 7 19.47 3.92 -33.06
N THR A 8 20.67 3.39 -33.39
CA THR A 8 21.48 2.65 -32.43
C THR A 8 22.76 3.43 -32.03
N MET A 9 23.39 3.07 -30.90
CA MET A 9 24.72 3.63 -30.56
C MET A 9 25.77 3.42 -31.66
N LYS A 10 25.66 2.34 -32.42
CA LYS A 10 26.56 2.08 -33.57
C LYS A 10 26.32 3.06 -34.72
N ASP A 11 25.08 3.45 -34.93
CA ASP A 11 24.75 4.42 -35.97
C ASP A 11 25.24 5.81 -35.58
N ILE A 12 25.05 6.22 -34.30
CA ILE A 12 25.63 7.49 -33.77
C ILE A 12 27.14 7.49 -33.90
N ALA A 13 27.78 6.40 -33.52
CA ALA A 13 29.24 6.27 -33.64
C ALA A 13 29.74 6.44 -35.05
N ARG A 14 29.04 5.86 -36.04
CA ARG A 14 29.36 5.99 -37.45
C ARG A 14 29.18 7.41 -37.95
N GLU A 15 28.04 8.05 -37.67
CA GLU A 15 27.73 9.41 -38.12
C GLU A 15 28.66 10.47 -37.48
N MET A 16 29.03 10.27 -36.22
CA MET A 16 29.91 11.20 -35.47
C MET A 16 31.42 10.90 -35.65
N GLY A 17 31.77 9.86 -36.39
CA GLY A 17 33.17 9.46 -36.60
C GLY A 17 33.92 9.07 -35.32
N VAL A 18 33.23 8.45 -34.38
CA VAL A 18 33.80 8.06 -33.08
C VAL A 18 33.57 6.59 -32.76
N SER A 19 34.22 6.06 -31.74
CA SER A 19 33.94 4.70 -31.26
C SER A 19 32.63 4.61 -30.52
N VAL A 20 31.98 3.44 -30.51
CA VAL A 20 30.76 3.17 -29.69
C VAL A 20 31.04 3.41 -28.21
N ALA A 21 32.26 3.14 -27.74
CA ALA A 21 32.67 3.41 -26.36
C ALA A 21 32.72 4.92 -26.05
N THR A 22 33.10 5.75 -27.04
CA THR A 22 33.08 7.21 -26.95
C THR A 22 31.65 7.74 -26.86
N VAL A 23 30.73 7.23 -27.70
CA VAL A 23 29.29 7.56 -27.64
C VAL A 23 28.71 7.19 -26.28
N SER A 24 28.93 5.97 -25.80
CA SER A 24 28.45 5.52 -24.51
C SER A 24 28.93 6.43 -23.35
N ARG A 25 30.23 6.77 -23.31
CA ARG A 25 30.78 7.67 -22.29
C ARG A 25 30.25 9.09 -22.40
N ALA A 26 30.02 9.59 -23.60
CA ALA A 26 29.45 10.92 -23.82
C ALA A 26 27.99 10.99 -23.37
N LEU A 27 27.18 9.95 -23.64
CA LEU A 27 25.78 9.86 -23.22
C LEU A 27 25.63 9.69 -21.70
N SER A 28 26.60 9.02 -21.03
CA SER A 28 26.66 8.89 -19.57
C SER A 28 27.40 10.06 -18.86
N ASP A 29 27.59 11.17 -19.55
CA ASP A 29 28.21 12.40 -19.02
C ASP A 29 29.61 12.23 -18.43
N SER A 30 30.37 11.22 -18.90
CA SER A 30 31.70 10.89 -18.39
C SER A 30 32.71 12.03 -18.58
N PRO A 31 33.46 12.41 -17.54
CA PRO A 31 34.49 13.44 -17.64
C PRO A 31 35.67 13.03 -18.51
N SER A 32 35.79 11.75 -18.92
CA SER A 32 36.84 11.26 -19.80
C SER A 32 36.68 11.69 -21.26
N ILE A 33 35.59 12.34 -21.62
CA ILE A 33 35.30 12.90 -22.94
C ILE A 33 35.33 14.43 -22.85
N SER A 34 35.98 15.12 -23.79
CA SER A 34 35.99 16.58 -23.82
C SER A 34 34.58 17.17 -23.83
N ARG A 35 34.37 18.28 -23.17
CA ARG A 35 33.08 18.95 -23.04
C ARG A 35 32.38 19.18 -24.40
N GLU A 36 33.16 19.67 -25.37
CA GLU A 36 32.65 19.95 -26.72
C GLU A 36 32.13 18.69 -27.42
N ARG A 37 32.94 17.62 -27.41
CA ARG A 37 32.60 16.36 -28.05
C ARG A 37 31.42 15.69 -27.35
N ARG A 38 31.34 15.77 -26.04
CA ARG A 38 30.25 15.26 -25.24
C ARG A 38 28.93 15.97 -25.58
N GLN A 39 28.95 17.31 -25.63
CA GLN A 39 27.79 18.11 -26.00
C GLN A 39 27.31 17.82 -27.44
N ALA A 40 28.23 17.71 -28.39
CA ALA A 40 27.88 17.40 -29.77
C ALA A 40 27.19 16.04 -29.91
N ILE A 41 27.70 15.00 -29.24
CA ILE A 41 27.09 13.65 -29.25
C ILE A 41 25.72 13.66 -28.56
N GLN A 42 25.58 14.33 -27.42
CA GLN A 42 24.31 14.45 -26.70
C GLN A 42 23.28 15.24 -27.49
N GLN A 43 23.68 16.27 -28.20
CA GLN A 43 22.81 17.05 -29.07
C GLN A 43 22.34 16.22 -30.26
N PHE A 44 23.25 15.54 -30.95
CA PHE A 44 22.90 14.63 -32.05
C PHE A 44 21.91 13.55 -31.62
N ALA A 45 22.12 12.93 -30.45
CA ALA A 45 21.20 11.94 -29.89
C ALA A 45 19.80 12.51 -29.65
N ARG A 46 19.70 13.71 -29.08
CA ARG A 46 18.42 14.42 -28.84
C ARG A 46 17.69 14.76 -30.15
N GLU A 47 18.40 15.31 -31.14
CA GLU A 47 17.83 15.69 -32.43
C GLU A 47 17.25 14.48 -33.21
N HIS A 48 17.81 13.30 -33.00
CA HIS A 48 17.38 12.08 -33.63
C HIS A 48 16.52 11.18 -32.72
N ASN A 49 16.02 11.72 -31.61
CA ASN A 49 15.18 10.99 -30.63
C ASN A 49 15.81 9.66 -30.19
N TYR A 50 17.14 9.64 -30.05
CA TYR A 50 17.81 8.47 -29.52
C TYR A 50 17.75 8.47 -28.00
N PHE A 51 17.15 7.42 -27.46
CA PHE A 51 17.17 7.13 -26.03
C PHE A 51 18.07 5.92 -25.77
N PRO A 52 19.05 6.01 -24.86
CA PRO A 52 19.85 4.86 -24.47
C PRO A 52 18.92 3.73 -24.01
N ASN A 53 19.15 2.52 -24.51
CA ASN A 53 18.39 1.36 -24.03
C ASN A 53 18.86 1.01 -22.61
N VAL A 54 18.07 1.42 -21.63
CA VAL A 54 18.33 1.22 -20.19
C VAL A 54 18.58 -0.25 -19.88
N ILE A 55 17.88 -1.17 -20.55
CA ILE A 55 18.06 -2.63 -20.38
C ILE A 55 19.45 -3.07 -20.89
N ALA A 56 19.90 -2.54 -22.04
CA ALA A 56 21.21 -2.85 -22.57
C ALA A 56 22.35 -2.23 -21.73
N GLU A 57 22.09 -1.10 -21.10
CA GLU A 57 23.03 -0.42 -20.20
C GLU A 57 23.11 -1.17 -18.85
N GLN A 58 22.02 -1.60 -18.30
CA GLN A 58 21.94 -2.47 -17.12
C GLN A 58 22.66 -3.80 -17.34
N LEU A 59 22.53 -4.43 -18.53
CA LEU A 59 23.25 -5.67 -18.87
C LEU A 59 24.77 -5.49 -18.95
N ARG A 60 25.27 -4.30 -19.35
CA ARG A 60 26.71 -4.02 -19.42
C ARG A 60 27.32 -3.64 -18.06
N HIS A 61 26.53 -3.07 -17.20
CA HIS A 61 26.97 -2.52 -15.90
C HIS A 61 26.43 -3.31 -14.70
N SER A 62 25.81 -4.48 -14.90
CA SER A 62 25.16 -5.29 -13.85
C SER A 62 26.06 -5.63 -12.63
N ARG A 63 27.38 -5.49 -12.78
CA ARG A 63 28.32 -5.59 -11.64
C ARG A 63 28.72 -4.23 -11.03
N ARG A 64 28.36 -3.09 -11.64
CA ARG A 64 28.79 -1.76 -11.18
C ARG A 64 27.64 -0.79 -10.89
N ASN A 65 26.44 -1.06 -11.41
CA ASN A 65 25.27 -0.20 -11.16
C ASN A 65 24.07 -1.11 -10.89
N PRO A 66 23.67 -1.33 -9.64
CA PRO A 66 22.48 -2.12 -9.31
C PRO A 66 21.24 -1.46 -9.94
N SER A 67 20.25 -2.26 -10.26
CA SER A 67 18.96 -1.77 -10.70
C SER A 67 18.41 -0.72 -9.71
N ARG A 68 17.80 0.34 -10.23
CA ARG A 68 17.09 1.34 -9.41
C ARG A 68 15.57 1.22 -9.55
N ALA A 69 15.10 0.08 -10.06
CA ALA A 69 13.69 -0.24 -10.13
C ALA A 69 13.24 -0.96 -8.86
N ILE A 70 12.29 -0.39 -8.16
CA ILE A 70 11.62 -1.01 -7.00
C ILE A 70 10.33 -1.65 -7.49
N GLY A 71 10.12 -2.95 -7.18
CA GLY A 71 8.84 -3.61 -7.37
C GLY A 71 7.86 -3.23 -6.27
N VAL A 72 6.62 -2.87 -6.63
CA VAL A 72 5.55 -2.63 -5.67
C VAL A 72 4.37 -3.52 -6.01
N ILE A 73 4.00 -4.41 -5.09
CA ILE A 73 2.84 -5.29 -5.23
C ILE A 73 1.73 -4.78 -4.33
N VAL A 74 0.63 -4.37 -4.96
CA VAL A 74 -0.56 -3.85 -4.27
C VAL A 74 -1.73 -4.81 -4.46
N PRO A 75 -2.58 -5.04 -3.43
CA PRO A 75 -3.77 -5.86 -3.59
C PRO A 75 -4.76 -5.25 -4.57
N GLU A 76 -5.09 -3.97 -4.38
CA GLU A 76 -6.02 -3.19 -5.21
C GLU A 76 -5.63 -1.71 -5.24
N LEU A 77 -5.92 -1.02 -6.37
CA LEU A 77 -5.64 0.42 -6.53
C LEU A 77 -6.85 1.30 -6.22
N VAL A 78 -8.06 0.72 -6.16
CA VAL A 78 -9.30 1.46 -5.96
C VAL A 78 -9.50 1.95 -4.53
N HIS A 79 -8.85 1.33 -3.56
CA HIS A 79 -8.90 1.74 -2.16
C HIS A 79 -7.92 2.88 -1.90
N TYR A 80 -8.43 3.97 -1.33
CA TYR A 80 -7.63 5.15 -0.99
C TYR A 80 -6.38 4.82 -0.16
N TYR A 81 -6.45 3.87 0.75
CA TYR A 81 -5.32 3.49 1.58
C TYR A 81 -4.13 3.02 0.76
N PHE A 82 -4.33 2.08 -0.16
CA PHE A 82 -3.25 1.57 -1.00
C PHE A 82 -2.70 2.62 -1.96
N SER A 83 -3.56 3.48 -2.52
CA SER A 83 -3.09 4.58 -3.37
C SER A 83 -2.29 5.63 -2.59
N SER A 84 -2.67 5.91 -1.34
CA SER A 84 -1.90 6.82 -0.47
C SER A 84 -0.55 6.23 -0.03
N ILE A 85 -0.46 4.91 0.15
CA ILE A 85 0.82 4.23 0.41
C ILE A 85 1.71 4.31 -0.82
N LEU A 86 1.16 4.06 -2.01
CA LEU A 86 1.90 4.14 -3.27
C LEU A 86 2.47 5.54 -3.51
N ASP A 87 1.69 6.60 -3.21
CA ASP A 87 2.15 7.99 -3.24
C ASP A 87 3.36 8.22 -2.31
N GLY A 88 3.30 7.66 -1.10
CA GLY A 88 4.41 7.73 -0.15
C GLY A 88 5.67 6.99 -0.62
N ILE A 89 5.50 5.79 -1.19
CA ILE A 89 6.60 5.00 -1.76
C ILE A 89 7.24 5.75 -2.93
N GLU A 90 6.43 6.27 -3.84
CA GLU A 90 6.89 6.99 -5.02
C GLU A 90 7.69 8.23 -4.63
N SER A 91 7.15 9.06 -3.74
CA SER A 91 7.79 10.28 -3.26
C SER A 91 9.18 10.03 -2.66
N GLU A 92 9.31 9.00 -1.81
CA GLU A 92 10.59 8.64 -1.17
C GLU A 92 11.57 8.01 -2.17
N ALA A 93 11.09 7.13 -3.06
CA ALA A 93 11.89 6.49 -4.09
C ALA A 93 12.44 7.52 -5.08
N ALA A 94 11.59 8.41 -5.60
CA ALA A 94 11.99 9.45 -6.56
C ALA A 94 13.03 10.42 -5.97
N ALA A 95 12.89 10.80 -4.71
CA ALA A 95 13.87 11.65 -4.01
C ALA A 95 15.28 11.03 -3.93
N ARG A 96 15.37 9.69 -3.96
CA ARG A 96 16.64 8.93 -3.95
C ARG A 96 17.05 8.40 -5.34
N GLY A 97 16.34 8.79 -6.42
CA GLY A 97 16.64 8.41 -7.80
C GLY A 97 16.26 6.97 -8.14
N TYR A 98 15.29 6.38 -7.44
CA TYR A 98 14.65 5.13 -7.76
C TYR A 98 13.35 5.37 -8.53
N HIS A 99 12.89 4.36 -9.28
CA HIS A 99 11.60 4.36 -9.97
C HIS A 99 10.82 3.09 -9.63
N LEU A 100 9.50 3.13 -9.79
CA LEU A 100 8.63 2.04 -9.39
C LEU A 100 8.15 1.21 -10.59
N ILE A 101 8.08 -0.10 -10.40
CA ILE A 101 7.30 -1.03 -11.22
C ILE A 101 6.15 -1.51 -10.35
N VAL A 102 4.93 -1.04 -10.64
CA VAL A 102 3.74 -1.32 -9.84
C VAL A 102 2.92 -2.42 -10.49
N ALA A 103 2.56 -3.45 -9.73
CA ALA A 103 1.67 -4.51 -10.17
C ALA A 103 0.58 -4.78 -9.13
N LYS A 104 -0.60 -5.20 -9.61
CA LYS A 104 -1.79 -5.45 -8.80
C LYS A 104 -2.10 -6.94 -8.76
N SER A 105 -2.19 -7.52 -7.55
CA SER A 105 -2.51 -8.94 -7.35
C SER A 105 -4.01 -9.25 -7.52
N ASN A 106 -4.90 -8.26 -7.43
CA ASN A 106 -6.36 -8.44 -7.40
C ASN A 106 -6.83 -9.39 -6.30
N GLU A 107 -6.18 -9.37 -5.15
CA GLU A 107 -6.45 -10.25 -4.01
C GLU A 107 -6.27 -11.76 -4.34
N SER A 108 -5.55 -12.12 -5.41
CA SER A 108 -5.34 -13.48 -5.90
C SER A 108 -3.92 -13.95 -5.63
N TYR A 109 -3.78 -15.09 -4.97
CA TYR A 109 -2.52 -15.79 -4.74
C TYR A 109 -1.80 -16.12 -6.05
N ASP A 110 -2.52 -16.71 -7.03
CA ASP A 110 -1.91 -17.11 -8.31
C ASP A 110 -1.35 -15.90 -9.07
N ARG A 111 -2.06 -14.77 -9.02
CA ARG A 111 -1.59 -13.53 -9.64
C ARG A 111 -0.40 -12.94 -8.86
N GLU A 112 -0.39 -13.02 -7.55
CA GLU A 112 0.73 -12.59 -6.71
C GLU A 112 2.00 -13.37 -7.03
N VAL A 113 1.89 -14.71 -7.18
CA VAL A 113 3.00 -15.58 -7.61
C VAL A 113 3.55 -15.14 -8.97
N GLN A 114 2.68 -14.95 -9.98
CA GLN A 114 3.08 -14.50 -11.31
C GLN A 114 3.82 -13.16 -11.27
N ILE A 115 3.31 -12.21 -10.48
CA ILE A 115 3.94 -10.89 -10.31
C ILE A 115 5.31 -11.02 -9.68
N CYS A 116 5.49 -11.84 -8.66
CA CYS A 116 6.79 -12.08 -8.03
C CYS A 116 7.82 -12.58 -9.05
N GLU A 117 7.44 -13.53 -9.93
CA GLU A 117 8.30 -14.00 -11.01
C GLU A 117 8.57 -12.91 -12.06
N GLU A 118 7.57 -12.09 -12.43
CA GLU A 118 7.74 -10.96 -13.34
C GLU A 118 8.73 -9.94 -12.77
N MET A 119 8.63 -9.60 -11.47
CA MET A 119 9.56 -8.69 -10.78
C MET A 119 10.99 -9.23 -10.77
N LEU A 120 11.16 -10.53 -10.50
CA LEU A 120 12.47 -11.17 -10.55
C LEU A 120 13.08 -11.12 -11.96
N ARG A 121 12.29 -11.41 -13.01
CA ARG A 121 12.73 -11.30 -14.42
C ARG A 121 13.10 -9.87 -14.80
N ASN A 122 12.38 -8.87 -14.30
CA ASN A 122 12.67 -7.46 -14.50
C ASN A 122 13.84 -6.94 -13.67
N LYS A 123 14.48 -7.81 -12.84
CA LYS A 123 15.64 -7.47 -12.00
C LYS A 123 15.40 -6.24 -11.13
N VAL A 124 14.25 -6.15 -10.50
CA VAL A 124 14.01 -5.11 -9.49
C VAL A 124 15.06 -5.23 -8.37
N CYS A 125 15.44 -4.09 -7.78
CA CYS A 125 16.45 -4.09 -6.70
C CYS A 125 15.88 -4.56 -5.35
N GLY A 126 14.55 -4.60 -5.22
CA GLY A 126 13.82 -5.07 -4.07
C GLY A 126 12.32 -4.91 -4.28
N ILE A 127 11.50 -5.47 -3.40
CA ILE A 127 10.05 -5.49 -3.53
C ILE A 127 9.39 -4.99 -2.24
N ILE A 128 8.42 -4.08 -2.38
CA ILE A 128 7.50 -3.64 -1.33
C ILE A 128 6.14 -4.31 -1.62
N VAL A 129 5.60 -5.09 -0.68
CA VAL A 129 4.43 -5.93 -0.93
C VAL A 129 3.42 -5.92 0.21
N SER A 130 2.13 -5.83 -0.13
CA SER A 130 1.03 -6.23 0.73
C SER A 130 0.42 -7.50 0.14
N GLN A 131 0.42 -8.59 0.91
CA GLN A 131 -0.03 -9.89 0.40
C GLN A 131 -1.52 -9.89 0.07
N ALA A 132 -1.91 -10.75 -0.89
CA ALA A 132 -3.31 -10.97 -1.23
C ALA A 132 -4.09 -11.63 -0.08
N LYS A 133 -5.41 -11.45 -0.05
CA LYS A 133 -6.27 -12.01 1.02
C LYS A 133 -6.29 -13.53 1.04
N ASP A 134 -6.18 -14.16 -0.14
CA ASP A 134 -6.21 -15.60 -0.30
C ASP A 134 -4.84 -16.27 -0.25
N THR A 135 -3.78 -15.47 0.06
CA THR A 135 -2.43 -16.00 0.21
C THR A 135 -2.30 -16.81 1.51
N GLU A 136 -2.27 -18.13 1.36
CA GLU A 136 -2.09 -19.11 2.44
C GLU A 136 -0.72 -19.78 2.40
N ARG A 137 -0.02 -19.76 1.25
CA ARG A 137 1.33 -20.30 1.04
C ARG A 137 2.29 -19.17 0.69
N TYR A 138 3.55 -19.35 1.03
CA TYR A 138 4.55 -18.28 0.96
C TYR A 138 5.76 -18.62 0.11
N ASP A 139 5.72 -19.76 -0.61
CA ASP A 139 6.84 -20.29 -1.41
C ASP A 139 7.41 -19.27 -2.40
N HIS A 140 6.57 -18.43 -2.99
CA HIS A 140 6.96 -17.37 -3.93
C HIS A 140 7.76 -16.26 -3.26
N PHE A 141 7.46 -15.91 -2.01
CA PHE A 141 8.26 -14.94 -1.24
C PHE A 141 9.57 -15.57 -0.76
N GLU A 142 9.56 -16.83 -0.34
CA GLU A 142 10.77 -17.58 0.02
C GLU A 142 11.72 -17.70 -1.18
N HIS A 143 11.17 -17.90 -2.39
CA HIS A 143 11.95 -17.92 -3.62
C HIS A 143 12.63 -16.57 -3.92
N LEU A 144 11.95 -15.45 -3.70
CA LEU A 144 12.53 -14.11 -3.85
C LEU A 144 13.66 -13.87 -2.84
N GLU A 145 13.46 -14.26 -1.58
CA GLU A 145 14.48 -14.17 -0.52
C GLU A 145 15.71 -15.01 -0.87
N ALA A 146 15.50 -16.26 -1.31
CA ALA A 146 16.59 -17.15 -1.77
C ALA A 146 17.34 -16.61 -3.00
N ALA A 147 16.65 -15.83 -3.86
CA ALA A 147 17.26 -15.13 -4.98
C ALA A 147 18.01 -13.85 -4.58
N GLY A 148 18.01 -13.49 -3.29
CA GLY A 148 18.69 -12.31 -2.75
C GLY A 148 17.95 -10.98 -3.03
N VAL A 149 16.64 -11.03 -3.28
CA VAL A 149 15.80 -9.84 -3.47
C VAL A 149 15.24 -9.39 -2.13
N PRO A 150 15.61 -8.19 -1.62
CA PRO A 150 15.07 -7.66 -0.38
C PRO A 150 13.56 -7.49 -0.45
N LEU A 151 12.85 -7.90 0.63
CA LEU A 151 11.41 -7.79 0.77
C LEU A 151 11.05 -6.87 1.94
N VAL A 152 10.10 -5.97 1.72
CA VAL A 152 9.47 -5.16 2.77
C VAL A 152 7.95 -5.33 2.67
N PHE A 153 7.35 -5.89 3.71
CA PHE A 153 5.90 -6.02 3.78
C PHE A 153 5.27 -4.75 4.33
N TYR A 154 4.08 -4.41 3.85
CA TYR A 154 3.26 -3.35 4.44
C TYR A 154 1.81 -3.83 4.59
N ASP A 155 1.09 -3.27 5.56
CA ASP A 155 -0.30 -3.60 5.87
C ASP A 155 -0.49 -5.09 6.18
N ARG A 156 -0.61 -5.93 5.15
CA ARG A 156 -0.70 -7.40 5.29
C ARG A 156 0.67 -8.02 5.14
N ILE A 157 1.05 -8.75 6.15
CA ILE A 157 2.41 -9.27 6.30
C ILE A 157 2.44 -10.80 6.22
N CYS A 158 3.54 -11.34 5.70
CA CYS A 158 3.82 -12.75 5.74
C CYS A 158 4.39 -13.14 7.13
N PRO A 159 3.69 -13.96 7.92
CA PRO A 159 4.17 -14.35 9.25
C PRO A 159 5.30 -15.39 9.20
N ALA A 160 5.46 -16.10 8.08
CA ALA A 160 6.44 -17.16 7.93
C ALA A 160 7.87 -16.64 7.66
N LEU A 161 7.98 -15.42 7.10
CA LEU A 161 9.26 -14.81 6.76
C LEU A 161 9.74 -13.81 7.82
N ASN A 162 11.04 -13.84 8.11
CA ASN A 162 11.68 -12.80 8.91
C ASN A 162 12.04 -11.58 8.07
N ALA A 163 11.06 -11.04 7.33
CA ALA A 163 11.23 -9.89 6.48
C ALA A 163 10.85 -8.58 7.18
N SER A 164 11.44 -7.49 6.73
CA SER A 164 11.12 -6.14 7.20
C SER A 164 9.68 -5.78 6.92
N ARG A 165 9.07 -4.96 7.79
CA ARG A 165 7.66 -4.64 7.68
C ARG A 165 7.28 -3.28 8.25
N VAL A 166 6.31 -2.63 7.61
CA VAL A 166 5.68 -1.41 8.10
C VAL A 166 4.18 -1.65 8.25
N VAL A 167 3.67 -1.52 9.47
CA VAL A 167 2.26 -1.73 9.81
C VAL A 167 1.72 -0.53 10.57
N VAL A 168 0.40 -0.41 10.64
CA VAL A 168 -0.24 0.56 11.53
C VAL A 168 -0.59 -0.11 12.86
N ASP A 169 -0.85 0.72 13.89
CA ASP A 169 -1.33 0.22 15.17
C ASP A 169 -2.85 -0.02 15.11
N ASP A 170 -3.22 -1.13 14.45
CA ASP A 170 -4.61 -1.55 14.26
C ASP A 170 -5.36 -1.76 15.57
N TYR A 171 -4.67 -2.34 16.57
CA TYR A 171 -5.26 -2.61 17.88
C TYR A 171 -5.62 -1.31 18.61
N MET A 172 -4.67 -0.38 18.74
CA MET A 172 -4.92 0.88 19.42
C MET A 172 -5.89 1.78 18.65
N GLY A 173 -5.81 1.77 17.32
CA GLY A 173 -6.75 2.51 16.47
C GLY A 173 -8.19 2.07 16.71
N THR A 174 -8.44 0.76 16.74
CA THR A 174 -9.77 0.21 16.99
C THR A 174 -10.20 0.41 18.46
N LEU A 175 -9.30 0.17 19.40
CA LEU A 175 -9.59 0.38 20.82
C LEU A 175 -10.02 1.82 21.10
N ASN A 176 -9.33 2.80 20.54
CA ASN A 176 -9.68 4.22 20.70
C ASN A 176 -11.00 4.57 20.01
N ALA A 177 -11.26 4.04 18.81
CA ALA A 177 -12.51 4.30 18.10
C ALA A 177 -13.72 3.72 18.81
N VAL A 178 -13.63 2.49 19.29
CA VAL A 178 -14.73 1.82 20.00
C VAL A 178 -14.92 2.44 21.40
N SER A 179 -13.83 2.79 22.08
CA SER A 179 -13.93 3.54 23.35
C SER A 179 -14.66 4.86 23.18
N HIS A 180 -14.37 5.62 22.11
CA HIS A 180 -15.10 6.85 21.77
C HIS A 180 -16.61 6.59 21.58
N LEU A 181 -17.00 5.55 20.84
CA LEU A 181 -18.42 5.20 20.69
C LEU A 181 -19.10 4.93 22.04
N ILE A 182 -18.43 4.21 22.94
CA ILE A 182 -18.94 3.92 24.27
C ILE A 182 -19.02 5.19 25.12
N ASP A 183 -17.98 6.02 25.12
CA ASP A 183 -17.88 7.25 25.90
C ASP A 183 -18.93 8.29 25.47
N THR A 184 -19.40 8.22 24.22
CA THR A 184 -20.51 9.03 23.69
C THR A 184 -21.89 8.41 23.90
N GLY A 185 -21.97 7.33 24.71
CA GLY A 185 -23.22 6.73 25.18
C GLY A 185 -23.75 5.57 24.37
N CYS A 186 -23.00 5.04 23.39
CA CYS A 186 -23.38 3.84 22.68
C CYS A 186 -23.19 2.59 23.55
N LYS A 187 -24.14 1.64 23.48
CA LYS A 187 -24.16 0.44 24.33
C LYS A 187 -24.09 -0.86 23.54
N ARG A 188 -24.60 -0.87 22.33
CA ARG A 188 -24.66 -2.05 21.46
C ARG A 188 -23.93 -1.77 20.15
N ILE A 189 -22.62 -2.03 20.14
CA ILE A 189 -21.75 -1.68 19.04
C ILE A 189 -21.53 -2.89 18.14
N ALA A 190 -21.97 -2.83 16.89
CA ALA A 190 -21.70 -3.86 15.90
C ALA A 190 -20.27 -3.71 15.34
N PHE A 191 -19.58 -4.83 15.18
CA PHE A 191 -18.27 -4.92 14.57
C PHE A 191 -18.38 -5.54 13.17
N PHE A 192 -18.07 -4.75 12.15
CA PHE A 192 -17.94 -5.20 10.77
C PHE A 192 -16.45 -5.29 10.42
N GLY A 193 -15.92 -6.52 10.45
CA GLY A 193 -14.50 -6.82 10.36
C GLY A 193 -14.10 -7.56 9.09
N THR A 194 -12.80 -7.77 8.92
CA THR A 194 -12.24 -8.65 7.89
C THR A 194 -11.93 -10.02 8.48
N SER A 195 -11.45 -10.95 7.62
CA SER A 195 -11.14 -12.33 8.04
C SER A 195 -10.21 -12.39 9.26
N MET A 196 -10.54 -13.25 10.20
CA MET A 196 -9.71 -13.54 11.37
C MET A 196 -8.48 -14.39 11.06
N SER A 197 -8.31 -14.88 9.84
CA SER A 197 -7.05 -15.49 9.38
C SER A 197 -5.94 -14.44 9.29
N MET A 198 -6.28 -13.19 8.94
CA MET A 198 -5.34 -12.09 8.81
C MET A 198 -5.00 -11.46 10.16
N ILE A 199 -3.73 -11.06 10.33
CA ILE A 199 -3.24 -10.38 11.55
C ILE A 199 -3.99 -9.07 11.81
N ILE A 200 -4.27 -8.28 10.77
CA ILE A 200 -5.04 -7.04 10.89
C ILE A 200 -6.46 -7.29 11.41
N GLY A 201 -7.12 -8.35 10.93
CA GLY A 201 -8.46 -8.74 11.43
C GLY A 201 -8.44 -9.08 12.91
N LYS A 202 -7.48 -9.92 13.34
CA LYS A 202 -7.27 -10.26 14.76
C LYS A 202 -7.00 -9.03 15.62
N ASN A 203 -6.10 -8.14 15.18
CA ASN A 203 -5.73 -6.96 15.94
C ASN A 203 -6.93 -5.99 16.12
N ARG A 204 -7.69 -5.73 15.04
CA ARG A 204 -8.87 -4.87 15.10
C ARG A 204 -9.96 -5.50 15.97
N PHE A 205 -10.22 -6.79 15.81
CA PHE A 205 -11.19 -7.49 16.68
C PHE A 205 -10.78 -7.48 18.16
N ASN A 206 -9.50 -7.71 18.47
CA ASN A 206 -9.02 -7.63 19.84
C ASN A 206 -9.17 -6.22 20.41
N GLY A 207 -8.87 -5.17 19.62
CA GLY A 207 -9.10 -3.78 20.03
C GLY A 207 -10.57 -3.49 20.34
N TYR A 208 -11.50 -3.99 19.52
CA TYR A 208 -12.93 -3.90 19.75
C TYR A 208 -13.36 -4.62 21.03
N ARG A 209 -13.02 -5.90 21.17
CA ARG A 209 -13.35 -6.71 22.34
C ARG A 209 -12.83 -6.07 23.63
N ASP A 210 -11.57 -5.66 23.64
CA ASP A 210 -10.92 -5.12 24.84
C ASP A 210 -11.45 -3.72 25.19
N ALA A 211 -11.92 -2.93 24.20
CA ALA A 211 -12.62 -1.67 24.47
C ALA A 211 -13.95 -1.92 25.19
N LEU A 212 -14.74 -2.92 24.75
CA LEU A 212 -15.97 -3.32 25.43
C LEU A 212 -15.68 -3.71 26.88
N TYR A 213 -14.75 -4.63 27.12
CA TYR A 213 -14.41 -5.12 28.46
C TYR A 213 -13.90 -4.00 29.39
N LYS A 214 -13.03 -3.12 28.90
CA LYS A 214 -12.54 -1.98 29.70
C LYS A 214 -13.62 -1.02 30.13
N LYS A 215 -14.73 -0.96 29.42
CA LYS A 215 -15.90 -0.12 29.69
C LYS A 215 -17.06 -0.88 30.37
N GLY A 216 -16.85 -2.15 30.76
CA GLY A 216 -17.84 -2.98 31.45
C GLY A 216 -18.96 -3.51 30.57
N LEU A 217 -18.80 -3.47 29.24
CA LEU A 217 -19.73 -4.06 28.28
C LEU A 217 -19.31 -5.51 27.93
N GLN A 218 -20.29 -6.36 27.69
CA GLN A 218 -20.04 -7.74 27.24
C GLN A 218 -19.97 -7.82 25.72
N LEU A 219 -19.13 -8.73 25.23
CA LEU A 219 -19.10 -9.06 23.83
C LEU A 219 -20.37 -9.82 23.44
N ASP A 220 -21.12 -9.30 22.48
CA ASP A 220 -22.28 -9.97 21.85
C ASP A 220 -21.85 -10.45 20.45
N GLU A 221 -21.63 -11.76 20.32
CA GLU A 221 -21.19 -12.37 19.05
C GLU A 221 -22.22 -12.17 17.93
N SER A 222 -23.50 -11.96 18.26
CA SER A 222 -24.53 -11.64 17.28
C SER A 222 -24.32 -10.29 16.58
N LEU A 223 -23.46 -9.42 17.11
CA LEU A 223 -23.10 -8.13 16.55
C LEU A 223 -21.77 -8.17 15.75
N VAL A 224 -21.09 -9.33 15.69
CA VAL A 224 -19.84 -9.48 14.95
C VAL A 224 -20.10 -10.05 13.57
N ARG A 225 -19.64 -9.37 12.53
CA ARG A 225 -19.76 -9.81 11.14
C ARG A 225 -18.46 -9.69 10.38
N ILE A 226 -18.17 -10.67 9.52
CA ILE A 226 -17.13 -10.53 8.50
C ILE A 226 -17.75 -9.78 7.34
N CYS A 227 -17.33 -8.52 7.17
CA CYS A 227 -17.87 -7.59 6.21
C CYS A 227 -16.86 -6.46 6.02
N ASP A 228 -16.11 -6.47 4.92
CA ASP A 228 -15.01 -5.53 4.69
C ASP A 228 -15.14 -4.77 3.36
N ASN A 229 -16.34 -4.78 2.77
CA ASN A 229 -16.64 -4.02 1.57
C ASN A 229 -18.06 -3.42 1.63
N ARG A 230 -18.28 -2.43 0.76
CA ARG A 230 -19.55 -1.68 0.73
C ARG A 230 -20.77 -2.55 0.38
N ALA A 231 -20.62 -3.44 -0.61
CA ALA A 231 -21.76 -4.25 -1.09
C ALA A 231 -22.26 -5.20 0.00
N ASP A 232 -21.34 -5.84 0.72
CA ASP A 232 -21.71 -6.70 1.85
C ASP A 232 -22.31 -5.90 3.01
N ALA A 233 -21.79 -4.70 3.29
CA ALA A 233 -22.35 -3.81 4.30
C ALA A 233 -23.81 -3.44 3.96
N GLU A 234 -24.07 -3.07 2.71
CA GLU A 234 -25.43 -2.76 2.24
C GLU A 234 -26.39 -3.96 2.32
N ARG A 235 -25.88 -5.19 2.16
CA ARG A 235 -26.65 -6.43 2.25
C ARG A 235 -26.92 -6.87 3.70
N ILE A 236 -25.92 -6.71 4.61
CA ILE A 236 -25.98 -7.23 5.98
C ILE A 236 -26.67 -6.25 6.94
N THR A 237 -26.47 -4.96 6.77
CA THR A 237 -26.96 -3.92 7.71
C THR A 237 -28.48 -3.95 7.92
N PRO A 238 -29.35 -4.18 6.90
CA PRO A 238 -30.80 -4.24 7.14
C PRO A 238 -31.20 -5.30 8.16
N ALA A 239 -30.61 -6.49 8.08
CA ALA A 239 -30.91 -7.57 9.02
C ALA A 239 -30.45 -7.24 10.45
N MET A 240 -29.32 -6.54 10.59
CA MET A 240 -28.84 -6.06 11.90
C MET A 240 -29.79 -5.03 12.52
N MET A 241 -30.31 -4.11 11.69
CA MET A 241 -31.26 -3.08 12.14
C MET A 241 -32.67 -3.62 12.43
N CYS A 242 -33.02 -4.81 11.92
CA CYS A 242 -34.27 -5.50 12.20
C CYS A 242 -34.22 -6.45 13.41
N MET A 243 -33.11 -6.53 14.15
CA MET A 243 -33.03 -7.32 15.37
C MET A 243 -34.00 -6.77 16.44
N GLU A 244 -34.45 -7.61 17.37
CA GLU A 244 -35.27 -7.16 18.51
C GLU A 244 -34.60 -6.02 19.30
N ASN A 245 -33.28 -6.13 19.49
CA ASN A 245 -32.43 -5.09 20.05
C ASN A 245 -31.35 -4.72 19.04
N PRO A 246 -31.59 -3.76 18.13
CA PRO A 246 -30.65 -3.41 17.11
C PRO A 246 -29.38 -2.71 17.68
N PRO A 247 -28.25 -2.71 16.97
CA PRO A 247 -27.09 -1.94 17.37
C PRO A 247 -27.38 -0.42 17.32
N ASP A 248 -26.84 0.31 18.28
CA ASP A 248 -26.89 1.78 18.34
C ASP A 248 -25.56 2.41 17.82
N ALA A 249 -24.59 1.55 17.46
CA ALA A 249 -23.39 1.98 16.78
C ALA A 249 -22.78 0.87 15.93
N PHE A 250 -21.99 1.28 14.93
CA PHE A 250 -21.19 0.40 14.08
C PHE A 250 -19.73 0.86 14.09
N PHE A 251 -18.83 -0.08 14.31
CA PHE A 251 -17.43 0.05 13.94
C PHE A 251 -17.18 -0.77 12.68
N ALA A 252 -16.71 -0.12 11.62
CA ALA A 252 -16.39 -0.75 10.35
C ALA A 252 -14.87 -0.77 10.10
N VAL A 253 -14.38 -1.89 9.62
CA VAL A 253 -12.96 -2.14 9.36
C VAL A 253 -12.33 -1.21 8.32
N ASN A 254 -13.15 -0.56 7.48
CA ASN A 254 -12.71 0.47 6.54
C ASN A 254 -13.85 1.47 6.24
N ASP A 255 -13.50 2.60 5.63
CA ASP A 255 -14.46 3.66 5.31
C ASP A 255 -15.51 3.24 4.27
N GLU A 256 -15.18 2.37 3.32
CA GLU A 256 -16.12 1.90 2.30
C GLU A 256 -17.26 1.10 2.95
N THR A 257 -16.92 0.22 3.88
CA THR A 257 -17.90 -0.53 4.69
C THR A 257 -18.74 0.43 5.53
N ALA A 258 -18.11 1.41 6.19
CA ALA A 258 -18.81 2.43 6.99
C ALA A 258 -19.81 3.25 6.17
N ILE A 259 -19.44 3.65 4.96
CA ILE A 259 -20.32 4.39 4.03
C ILE A 259 -21.46 3.51 3.55
N GLY A 260 -21.23 2.21 3.33
CA GLY A 260 -22.29 1.25 3.04
C GLY A 260 -23.31 1.18 4.17
N ILE A 261 -22.86 1.07 5.41
CA ILE A 261 -23.71 1.10 6.61
C ILE A 261 -24.49 2.42 6.69
N LEU A 262 -23.81 3.58 6.54
CA LEU A 262 -24.42 4.90 6.58
C LEU A 262 -25.55 5.04 5.55
N SER A 263 -25.32 4.60 4.32
CA SER A 263 -26.32 4.61 3.24
C SER A 263 -27.57 3.85 3.63
N VAL A 264 -27.43 2.64 4.21
CA VAL A 264 -28.55 1.80 4.62
C VAL A 264 -29.29 2.38 5.81
N VAL A 265 -28.58 2.77 6.86
CA VAL A 265 -29.15 3.31 8.10
C VAL A 265 -30.00 4.56 7.80
N LYS A 266 -29.50 5.47 6.96
CA LYS A 266 -30.26 6.66 6.50
C LYS A 266 -31.49 6.28 5.67
N ARG A 267 -31.38 5.31 4.77
CA ARG A 267 -32.50 4.83 3.95
C ARG A 267 -33.60 4.17 4.79
N LEU A 268 -33.23 3.54 5.91
CA LEU A 268 -34.17 2.99 6.88
C LEU A 268 -34.81 4.06 7.80
N GLY A 269 -34.43 5.34 7.66
CA GLY A 269 -35.01 6.46 8.39
C GLY A 269 -34.38 6.74 9.76
N TYR A 270 -33.26 6.10 10.10
CA TYR A 270 -32.55 6.40 11.35
C TYR A 270 -31.71 7.66 11.24
N ASN A 271 -31.69 8.45 12.32
CA ASN A 271 -30.84 9.63 12.44
C ASN A 271 -29.41 9.23 12.84
N VAL A 272 -28.43 9.73 12.05
CA VAL A 272 -27.00 9.61 12.34
C VAL A 272 -26.49 11.01 12.68
N PRO A 273 -25.87 11.20 13.88
CA PRO A 273 -25.39 10.17 14.82
C PRO A 273 -26.36 9.83 15.96
N ASP A 274 -27.52 10.50 16.12
CA ASP A 274 -28.31 10.50 17.36
C ASP A 274 -28.86 9.11 17.71
N GLN A 275 -29.40 8.38 16.73
CA GLN A 275 -29.93 7.03 16.94
C GLN A 275 -28.87 5.96 16.66
N VAL A 276 -28.02 6.16 15.64
CA VAL A 276 -26.98 5.21 15.24
C VAL A 276 -25.68 5.96 14.95
N SER A 277 -24.65 5.68 15.73
CA SER A 277 -23.30 6.18 15.47
C SER A 277 -22.52 5.26 14.55
N ILE A 278 -21.66 5.81 13.68
CA ILE A 278 -20.86 5.03 12.72
C ILE A 278 -19.42 5.52 12.72
N CYS A 279 -18.48 4.58 12.91
CA CYS A 279 -17.05 4.85 12.86
C CYS A 279 -16.37 3.95 11.83
N GLY A 280 -15.60 4.53 10.92
CA GLY A 280 -14.79 3.83 9.93
C GLY A 280 -13.32 3.69 10.32
N PHE A 281 -12.52 3.24 9.34
CA PHE A 281 -11.08 3.07 9.48
C PHE A 281 -10.43 3.33 8.12
N THR A 282 -9.58 4.32 7.99
CA THR A 282 -8.73 4.73 6.86
C THR A 282 -8.52 6.24 6.82
N ASN A 283 -9.58 7.04 6.99
CA ASN A 283 -9.64 8.48 6.74
C ASN A 283 -9.38 8.82 5.26
N GLY A 284 -10.07 8.11 4.37
CA GLY A 284 -10.02 8.38 2.94
C GLY A 284 -10.84 9.61 2.53
N PHE A 285 -10.64 10.10 1.29
CA PHE A 285 -11.36 11.26 0.76
C PHE A 285 -12.89 11.14 0.91
N ARG A 286 -13.44 9.94 0.68
CA ARG A 286 -14.89 9.72 0.80
C ARG A 286 -15.44 9.98 2.21
N ALA A 287 -14.62 9.84 3.24
CA ALA A 287 -15.02 10.16 4.61
C ALA A 287 -15.30 11.66 4.83
N THR A 288 -14.78 12.53 3.97
CA THR A 288 -14.94 13.99 4.07
C THR A 288 -16.08 14.54 3.20
N VAL A 289 -16.62 13.74 2.28
CA VAL A 289 -17.66 14.18 1.33
C VAL A 289 -19.02 13.48 1.54
N CYS A 290 -19.08 12.46 2.41
CA CYS A 290 -20.36 11.88 2.81
C CYS A 290 -21.09 12.81 3.81
N ASP A 291 -22.40 12.68 3.90
CA ASP A 291 -23.24 13.48 4.80
C ASP A 291 -24.03 12.57 5.75
N PRO A 292 -23.82 12.72 7.08
CA PRO A 292 -22.77 13.49 7.74
C PRO A 292 -21.35 12.96 7.47
N MET A 293 -20.33 13.81 7.60
CA MET A 293 -18.92 13.41 7.41
C MET A 293 -18.53 12.31 8.40
N LEU A 294 -17.81 11.29 7.90
CA LEU A 294 -17.48 10.07 8.63
C LEU A 294 -16.40 10.28 9.70
N THR A 295 -16.72 9.92 10.94
CA THR A 295 -15.74 9.66 11.99
C THR A 295 -14.96 8.41 11.63
N THR A 296 -13.62 8.46 11.65
CA THR A 296 -12.80 7.36 11.17
C THR A 296 -11.41 7.37 11.81
N VAL A 297 -10.73 6.24 11.78
CA VAL A 297 -9.34 6.11 12.22
C VAL A 297 -8.41 6.37 11.03
N GLU A 298 -7.55 7.38 11.15
CA GLU A 298 -6.55 7.71 10.14
C GLU A 298 -5.37 6.74 10.19
N GLN A 299 -5.08 6.05 9.09
CA GLN A 299 -3.98 5.08 8.96
C GLN A 299 -2.65 5.72 8.50
N ARG A 300 -2.67 6.97 8.00
CA ARG A 300 -1.50 7.68 7.49
C ARG A 300 -0.75 6.91 6.39
N GLY A 301 -1.47 6.48 5.34
CA GLY A 301 -0.91 5.64 4.28
C GLY A 301 0.35 6.20 3.63
N THR A 302 0.40 7.51 3.33
CA THR A 302 1.62 8.16 2.79
C THR A 302 2.83 7.97 3.71
N GLN A 303 2.65 8.01 5.04
CA GLN A 303 3.73 7.75 5.98
C GLN A 303 4.17 6.28 5.94
N VAL A 304 3.21 5.34 5.89
CA VAL A 304 3.51 3.90 5.73
C VAL A 304 4.34 3.66 4.48
N GLY A 305 3.97 4.30 3.36
CA GLY A 305 4.70 4.19 2.10
C GLY A 305 6.13 4.71 2.18
N LYS A 306 6.33 5.90 2.77
CA LYS A 306 7.66 6.49 2.98
C LYS A 306 8.55 5.59 3.82
N GLU A 307 8.04 5.09 4.94
CA GLU A 307 8.78 4.19 5.83
C GLU A 307 9.16 2.87 5.13
N ALA A 308 8.26 2.32 4.30
CA ALA A 308 8.53 1.09 3.55
C ALA A 308 9.63 1.30 2.49
N ALA A 309 9.58 2.42 1.76
CA ALA A 309 10.60 2.78 0.78
C ALA A 309 11.96 3.05 1.45
N ASP A 310 11.97 3.77 2.58
CA ASP A 310 13.19 4.05 3.35
C ASP A 310 13.88 2.75 3.81
N ILE A 311 13.11 1.80 4.36
CA ILE A 311 13.66 0.49 4.75
C ILE A 311 14.22 -0.24 3.53
N LEU A 312 13.44 -0.33 2.43
CA LEU A 312 13.87 -1.09 1.25
C LEU A 312 15.16 -0.50 0.65
N ILE A 313 15.20 0.81 0.47
CA ILE A 313 16.36 1.49 -0.07
C ILE A 313 17.56 1.33 0.88
N GLY A 314 17.35 1.42 2.18
CA GLY A 314 18.38 1.17 3.18
C GLY A 314 18.97 -0.25 3.10
N LEU A 315 18.16 -1.27 2.84
CA LEU A 315 18.61 -2.63 2.59
C LEU A 315 19.40 -2.76 1.28
N VAL A 316 18.93 -2.12 0.21
CA VAL A 316 19.56 -2.15 -1.12
C VAL A 316 20.91 -1.42 -1.11
N GLU A 317 21.01 -0.29 -0.41
CA GLU A 317 22.22 0.52 -0.30
C GLU A 317 23.20 0.02 0.79
N GLY A 318 22.78 -0.98 1.60
CA GLY A 318 23.58 -1.55 2.67
C GLY A 318 23.71 -0.65 3.92
N SER A 319 22.88 0.37 4.06
CA SER A 319 22.80 1.20 5.26
C SER A 319 22.00 0.54 6.38
N LEU A 320 21.14 -0.43 6.04
CA LEU A 320 20.47 -1.33 6.98
C LEU A 320 21.02 -2.76 6.83
N PRO A 321 21.19 -3.49 7.93
CA PRO A 321 21.68 -4.86 7.92
C PRO A 321 20.64 -5.81 7.33
N ALA A 322 21.05 -6.66 6.37
CA ALA A 322 20.15 -7.61 5.70
C ALA A 322 19.73 -8.78 6.58
N ASP A 323 20.47 -9.09 7.62
CA ASP A 323 20.25 -10.20 8.56
C ASP A 323 19.25 -9.86 9.68
N ARG A 324 18.85 -8.59 9.78
CA ARG A 324 17.92 -8.09 10.81
C ARG A 324 16.70 -7.42 10.17
N ALA A 325 15.54 -8.05 10.36
CA ALA A 325 14.27 -7.47 9.92
C ALA A 325 13.89 -6.22 10.72
N GLU A 326 13.63 -5.12 10.02
CA GLU A 326 13.10 -3.88 10.60
C GLU A 326 11.58 -3.98 10.75
N LYS A 327 11.08 -3.55 11.92
CA LYS A 327 9.63 -3.44 12.16
C LYS A 327 9.30 -2.01 12.57
N ARG A 328 8.55 -1.31 11.70
CA ARG A 328 8.04 0.03 11.99
C ARG A 328 6.54 0.01 12.18
N ILE A 329 6.06 0.75 13.19
CA ILE A 329 4.62 0.85 13.50
C ILE A 329 4.23 2.32 13.38
N VAL A 330 3.39 2.63 12.41
CA VAL A 330 2.83 3.98 12.22
C VAL A 330 1.62 4.12 13.13
N LYS A 331 1.65 5.15 14.00
CA LYS A 331 0.55 5.43 14.94
C LYS A 331 -0.69 5.92 14.18
N THR A 332 -1.83 5.34 14.51
CA THR A 332 -3.14 5.78 14.04
C THR A 332 -3.66 6.97 14.85
N ARG A 333 -4.67 7.66 14.31
CA ARG A 333 -5.36 8.78 14.97
C ARG A 333 -6.85 8.71 14.70
N LEU A 334 -7.68 8.79 15.74
CA LEU A 334 -9.12 8.95 15.57
C LEU A 334 -9.42 10.39 15.10
N VAL A 335 -10.19 10.50 14.04
CA VAL A 335 -10.69 11.77 13.47
C VAL A 335 -12.20 11.81 13.66
N ILE A 336 -12.65 12.57 14.66
CA ILE A 336 -14.06 12.69 15.02
C ILE A 336 -14.73 13.68 14.06
N ARG A 337 -15.90 13.27 13.51
CA ARG A 337 -16.75 14.06 12.61
C ARG A 337 -18.23 13.82 12.93
N GLY A 338 -19.11 14.07 11.96
CA GLY A 338 -20.57 14.10 12.16
C GLY A 338 -21.27 12.74 12.31
N THR A 339 -20.61 11.59 12.03
CA THR A 339 -21.28 10.27 12.15
C THR A 339 -21.21 9.65 13.53
N THR A 340 -20.58 10.29 14.51
CA THR A 340 -20.62 9.87 15.92
C THR A 340 -21.09 11.00 16.79
N ARG A 341 -21.76 10.65 17.90
CA ARG A 341 -22.14 11.62 18.93
C ARG A 341 -20.90 12.32 19.47
N HIS A 342 -21.07 13.54 19.94
CA HIS A 342 -20.01 14.27 20.65
C HIS A 342 -20.09 13.97 22.16
N PRO A 343 -18.96 13.98 22.88
CA PRO A 343 -18.92 13.85 24.34
C PRO A 343 -19.71 14.92 25.07
#